data_c677967424f9042dc6dbc304b45c5f80
#
_entry.id   c677967424f9042dc6dbc304b45c5f80
#
_cell.length_a   1.000
_cell.length_b   1.000
_cell.length_c   1.000
_cell.angle_alpha   90.00
_cell.angle_beta   90.00
_cell.angle_gamma   90.00
#
_symmetry.space_group_name_H-M   'P 1'
#
loop_
_entity.id
_entity.type
_entity.pdbx_description
1 polymer ?
#
loop_
_entity_poly.entity_id
_entity_poly.type
_entity_poly.pdbx_seq_one_letter_code
_entity_poly.pdbx_strand_id
1 'polypeptide(L)'
;LFALHLPERRMFNEWYAKDISKKRKIVNKMKGNAGITLSQPPYGYIKNPDDSRFWVIDPEAADVVRRIYDMALEGYGLAEIANALGADGIVNPTYYWRSKGVNRSGSKSTLEPTKWGHTTIKKILTLQEYCGDVINFKSYSKSYKMKRRIENPEENRAIFLNVHEPIIDRAT
;
A
#
# COMPACT_ATOMS: atom_id res chain seq x y z
N LEU A 1 5.50 16.60 -44.20
CA LEU A 1 5.68 16.09 -42.82
C LEU A 1 6.51 17.10 -42.04
N PHE A 2 5.83 18.03 -41.34
CA PHE A 2 6.47 19.05 -40.50
C PHE A 2 7.04 18.36 -39.25
N ALA A 3 8.35 18.19 -39.20
CA ALA A 3 9.08 17.84 -37.98
C ALA A 3 9.04 19.07 -37.06
N LEU A 4 8.17 19.04 -36.04
CA LEU A 4 8.16 20.04 -34.97
C LEU A 4 9.57 20.19 -34.40
N HIS A 5 10.04 21.44 -34.27
CA HIS A 5 11.36 21.77 -33.74
C HIS A 5 11.53 21.19 -32.33
N LEU A 6 12.69 20.66 -31.98
CA LEU A 6 12.99 20.02 -30.70
C LEU A 6 12.51 20.80 -29.44
N PRO A 7 12.60 22.14 -29.37
CA PRO A 7 12.07 22.94 -28.25
C PRO A 7 10.55 22.87 -28.12
N GLU A 8 9.81 22.91 -29.22
CA GLU A 8 8.34 22.86 -29.24
C GLU A 8 7.81 21.50 -28.79
N ARG A 9 8.47 20.40 -29.18
CA ARG A 9 8.17 19.05 -28.68
C ARG A 9 8.36 18.93 -27.18
N ARG A 10 9.43 19.53 -26.62
CA ARG A 10 9.66 19.51 -25.16
C ARG A 10 8.60 20.29 -24.41
N MET A 11 8.23 21.47 -24.89
CA MET A 11 7.21 22.33 -24.28
C MET A 11 5.84 21.65 -24.34
N PHE A 12 5.47 21.05 -25.47
CA PHE A 12 4.23 20.29 -25.61
C PHE A 12 4.19 19.08 -24.66
N ASN A 13 5.26 18.30 -24.56
CA ASN A 13 5.35 17.16 -23.66
C ASN A 13 5.26 17.58 -22.17
N GLU A 14 5.88 18.70 -21.78
CA GLU A 14 5.78 19.23 -20.43
C GLU A 14 4.35 19.70 -20.11
N TRP A 15 3.72 20.42 -21.03
CA TRP A 15 2.35 20.85 -20.88
C TRP A 15 1.40 19.65 -20.75
N TYR A 16 1.52 18.67 -21.63
CA TYR A 16 0.73 17.45 -21.61
C TYR A 16 0.90 16.65 -20.31
N ALA A 17 2.14 16.46 -19.86
CA ALA A 17 2.42 15.79 -18.59
C ALA A 17 1.82 16.53 -17.38
N LYS A 18 1.86 17.88 -17.40
CA LYS A 18 1.25 18.72 -16.36
C LYS A 18 -0.28 18.60 -16.36
N ASP A 19 -0.90 18.59 -17.54
CA ASP A 19 -2.36 18.45 -17.68
C ASP A 19 -2.84 17.09 -17.20
N ILE A 20 -2.21 16.00 -17.64
CA ILE A 20 -2.51 14.65 -17.15
C ILE A 20 -2.36 14.57 -15.62
N SER A 21 -1.29 15.16 -15.08
CA SER A 21 -1.06 15.17 -13.63
C SER A 21 -2.18 15.90 -12.88
N LYS A 22 -2.66 17.03 -13.40
CA LYS A 22 -3.79 17.77 -12.81
C LYS A 22 -5.08 16.95 -12.86
N LYS A 23 -5.43 16.39 -14.02
CA LYS A 23 -6.63 15.55 -14.20
C LYS A 23 -6.62 14.35 -13.26
N ARG A 24 -5.48 13.65 -13.17
CA ARG A 24 -5.31 12.51 -12.24
C ARG A 24 -5.50 12.93 -10.78
N LYS A 25 -4.97 14.08 -10.36
CA LYS A 25 -5.15 14.59 -8.99
C LYS A 25 -6.63 14.86 -8.69
N ILE A 26 -7.37 15.45 -9.62
CA ILE A 26 -8.81 15.72 -9.47
C ILE A 26 -9.58 14.40 -9.30
N VAL A 27 -9.37 13.45 -10.21
CA VAL A 27 -10.05 12.15 -10.16
C VAL A 27 -9.70 11.39 -8.87
N ASN A 28 -8.43 11.39 -8.46
CA ASN A 28 -8.02 10.74 -7.21
C ASN A 28 -8.64 11.44 -5.99
N LYS A 29 -8.76 12.79 -6.00
CA LYS A 29 -9.42 13.53 -4.92
C LYS A 29 -10.90 13.17 -4.83
N MET A 30 -11.61 13.11 -5.95
CA MET A 30 -13.01 12.69 -5.98
C MET A 30 -13.19 11.27 -5.45
N LYS A 31 -12.42 10.31 -5.97
CA LYS A 31 -12.48 8.90 -5.53
C LYS A 31 -12.12 8.76 -4.05
N GLY A 32 -11.04 9.40 -3.62
CA GLY A 32 -10.57 9.29 -2.24
C GLY A 32 -11.54 9.90 -1.23
N ASN A 33 -12.21 11.00 -1.58
CA ASN A 33 -13.25 11.62 -0.74
C ASN A 33 -14.57 10.82 -0.76
N ALA A 34 -14.75 9.94 -1.72
CA ALA A 34 -15.89 9.01 -1.78
C ALA A 34 -15.61 7.67 -1.06
N GLY A 35 -14.53 7.55 -0.29
CA GLY A 35 -14.18 6.34 0.44
C GLY A 35 -13.59 5.22 -0.43
N ILE A 36 -13.37 5.45 -1.72
CA ILE A 36 -12.75 4.47 -2.60
C ILE A 36 -11.26 4.35 -2.27
N THR A 37 -10.76 3.14 -2.15
CA THR A 37 -9.34 2.88 -1.85
C THR A 37 -8.44 3.34 -2.99
N LEU A 38 -7.52 4.25 -2.70
CA LEU A 38 -6.54 4.75 -3.68
C LEU A 38 -5.22 3.97 -3.68
N SER A 39 -4.96 3.24 -2.61
CA SER A 39 -3.75 2.44 -2.42
C SER A 39 -3.94 0.99 -2.85
N GLN A 40 -2.82 0.28 -3.01
CA GLN A 40 -2.86 -1.17 -3.13
C GLN A 40 -3.22 -1.78 -1.75
N PRO A 41 -3.95 -2.93 -1.74
CA PRO A 41 -4.29 -3.60 -0.50
C PRO A 41 -3.02 -3.93 0.30
N PRO A 42 -3.00 -3.80 1.63
CA PRO A 42 -1.90 -4.29 2.45
C PRO A 42 -1.82 -5.83 2.42
N TYR A 43 -0.75 -6.41 2.96
CA TYR A 43 -0.62 -7.85 3.11
C TYR A 43 -1.76 -8.37 3.99
N GLY A 44 -2.43 -9.44 3.61
CA GLY A 44 -3.65 -9.93 4.26
C GLY A 44 -4.94 -9.54 3.53
N TYR A 45 -4.86 -8.62 2.56
CA TYR A 45 -5.98 -8.23 1.71
C TYR A 45 -5.64 -8.33 0.23
N ILE A 46 -6.65 -8.60 -0.58
CA ILE A 46 -6.63 -8.51 -2.04
C ILE A 46 -7.72 -7.55 -2.52
N LYS A 47 -7.62 -7.11 -3.76
CA LYS A 47 -8.72 -6.38 -4.39
C LYS A 47 -9.89 -7.33 -4.59
N ASN A 48 -11.10 -6.85 -4.27
CA ASN A 48 -12.31 -7.61 -4.55
C ASN A 48 -12.40 -7.91 -6.06
N PRO A 49 -12.56 -9.17 -6.47
CA PRO A 49 -12.69 -9.54 -7.88
C PRO A 49 -13.90 -8.90 -8.56
N ASP A 50 -15.01 -8.75 -7.84
CA ASP A 50 -16.25 -8.18 -8.36
C ASP A 50 -16.21 -6.65 -8.40
N ASP A 51 -15.52 -6.02 -7.45
CA ASP A 51 -15.37 -4.58 -7.39
C ASP A 51 -13.98 -4.16 -6.89
N SER A 52 -13.07 -3.92 -7.81
CA SER A 52 -11.68 -3.56 -7.52
C SER A 52 -11.48 -2.25 -6.72
N ARG A 53 -12.56 -1.53 -6.40
CA ARG A 53 -12.56 -0.35 -5.53
C ARG A 53 -12.44 -0.71 -4.06
N PHE A 54 -12.78 -1.94 -3.69
CA PHE A 54 -12.78 -2.44 -2.32
C PHE A 54 -11.75 -3.55 -2.13
N TRP A 55 -11.49 -3.88 -0.87
CA TRP A 55 -10.60 -4.97 -0.50
C TRP A 55 -11.41 -6.08 0.16
N VAL A 56 -10.93 -7.31 -0.02
CA VAL A 56 -11.42 -8.50 0.66
C VAL A 56 -10.26 -9.21 1.33
N ILE A 57 -10.56 -9.97 2.36
CA ILE A 57 -9.55 -10.75 3.10
C ILE A 57 -8.96 -11.83 2.17
N ASP A 58 -7.64 -11.95 2.20
CA ASP A 58 -6.89 -13.09 1.67
C ASP A 58 -6.62 -14.04 2.85
N PRO A 59 -7.33 -15.16 2.98
CA PRO A 59 -7.29 -15.98 4.21
C PRO A 59 -5.87 -16.42 4.60
N GLU A 60 -5.09 -16.90 3.62
CA GLU A 60 -3.74 -17.38 3.84
C GLU A 60 -2.82 -16.28 4.41
N ALA A 61 -2.87 -15.09 3.83
CA ALA A 61 -2.05 -13.96 4.28
C ALA A 61 -2.62 -13.31 5.56
N ALA A 62 -3.94 -13.35 5.76
CA ALA A 62 -4.59 -12.82 6.95
C ALA A 62 -4.24 -13.61 8.20
N ASP A 63 -4.13 -14.94 8.11
CA ASP A 63 -3.71 -15.78 9.23
C ASP A 63 -2.29 -15.44 9.70
N VAL A 64 -1.39 -15.12 8.76
CA VAL A 64 -0.05 -14.65 9.11
C VAL A 64 -0.11 -13.28 9.80
N VAL A 65 -1.01 -12.38 9.36
CA VAL A 65 -1.20 -11.08 10.02
C VAL A 65 -1.70 -11.27 11.44
N ARG A 66 -2.73 -12.12 11.68
CA ARG A 66 -3.24 -12.44 13.02
C ARG A 66 -2.13 -12.98 13.92
N ARG A 67 -1.36 -13.93 13.44
CA ARG A 67 -0.23 -14.50 14.16
C ARG A 67 0.82 -13.43 14.56
N ILE A 68 1.10 -12.47 13.69
CA ILE A 68 2.02 -11.36 14.01
C ILE A 68 1.48 -10.53 15.18
N TYR A 69 0.17 -10.27 15.20
CA TYR A 69 -0.47 -9.54 16.29
C TYR A 69 -0.47 -10.36 17.59
N ASP A 70 -0.80 -11.66 17.53
CA ASP A 70 -0.79 -12.55 18.69
C ASP A 70 0.61 -12.58 19.35
N MET A 71 1.66 -12.77 18.56
CA MET A 71 3.03 -12.74 19.07
C MET A 71 3.40 -11.38 19.66
N ALA A 72 2.95 -10.28 19.09
CA ALA A 72 3.19 -8.94 19.62
C ALA A 72 2.48 -8.73 20.97
N LEU A 73 1.26 -9.25 21.13
CA LEU A 73 0.51 -9.22 22.39
C LEU A 73 1.15 -10.10 23.47
N GLU A 74 1.78 -11.21 23.07
CA GLU A 74 2.59 -12.08 23.95
C GLU A 74 3.92 -11.42 24.37
N GLY A 75 4.29 -10.26 23.79
CA GLY A 75 5.47 -9.50 24.16
C GLY A 75 6.71 -9.75 23.30
N TYR A 76 6.59 -10.47 22.19
CA TYR A 76 7.73 -10.69 21.29
C TYR A 76 8.18 -9.39 20.62
N GLY A 77 9.48 -9.21 20.51
CA GLY A 77 10.07 -8.09 19.78
C GLY A 77 9.94 -8.24 18.27
N LEU A 78 10.00 -7.11 17.54
CA LEU A 78 9.84 -7.11 16.07
C LEU A 78 10.82 -8.03 15.33
N ALA A 79 12.05 -8.16 15.84
CA ALA A 79 13.06 -9.04 15.27
C ALA A 79 12.79 -10.53 15.59
N GLU A 80 12.28 -10.81 16.77
CA GLU A 80 11.90 -12.15 17.19
C GLU A 80 10.74 -12.68 16.36
N ILE A 81 9.70 -11.86 16.16
CA ILE A 81 8.57 -12.17 15.27
C ILE A 81 9.08 -12.46 13.85
N ALA A 82 9.94 -11.58 13.31
CA ALA A 82 10.49 -11.76 11.97
C ALA A 82 11.29 -13.07 11.82
N ASN A 83 12.08 -13.42 12.83
CA ASN A 83 12.88 -14.65 12.85
C ASN A 83 11.99 -15.90 12.98
N ALA A 84 10.97 -15.86 13.84
CA ALA A 84 10.03 -16.97 14.02
C ALA A 84 9.27 -17.28 12.71
N LEU A 85 8.73 -16.25 12.03
CA LEU A 85 8.08 -16.44 10.74
C LEU A 85 9.03 -17.04 9.69
N GLY A 86 10.28 -16.61 9.69
CA GLY A 86 11.30 -17.13 8.78
C GLY A 86 11.67 -18.58 9.08
N ALA A 87 11.80 -18.95 10.36
CA ALA A 87 12.10 -20.32 10.82
C ALA A 87 10.99 -21.29 10.44
N ASP A 88 9.72 -20.85 10.49
CA ASP A 88 8.55 -21.63 10.07
C ASP A 88 8.35 -21.68 8.55
N GLY A 89 9.28 -21.13 7.78
CA GLY A 89 9.24 -21.14 6.31
C GLY A 89 8.18 -20.24 5.70
N ILE A 90 7.59 -19.31 6.48
CA ILE A 90 6.55 -18.40 5.99
C ILE A 90 7.16 -17.37 5.05
N VAL A 91 6.62 -17.30 3.84
CA VAL A 91 7.10 -16.42 2.77
C VAL A 91 6.77 -14.97 3.09
N ASN A 92 7.75 -14.07 2.95
CA ASN A 92 7.53 -12.65 3.18
C ASN A 92 6.57 -12.02 2.16
N PRO A 93 5.93 -10.87 2.47
CA PRO A 93 4.92 -10.25 1.60
C PRO A 93 5.37 -10.01 0.16
N THR A 94 6.64 -9.71 -0.07
CA THR A 94 7.15 -9.45 -1.43
C THR A 94 7.11 -10.70 -2.30
N TYR A 95 7.57 -11.81 -1.77
CA TYR A 95 7.56 -13.10 -2.48
C TYR A 95 6.16 -13.69 -2.55
N TYR A 96 5.35 -13.53 -1.50
CA TYR A 96 3.95 -13.92 -1.51
C TYR A 96 3.19 -13.27 -2.68
N TRP A 97 3.30 -11.95 -2.85
CA TRP A 97 2.66 -11.27 -3.96
C TRP A 97 3.19 -11.71 -5.33
N ARG A 98 4.48 -11.99 -5.43
CA ARG A 98 5.07 -12.53 -6.66
C ARG A 98 4.52 -13.89 -7.03
N SER A 99 4.33 -14.80 -6.06
CA SER A 99 3.73 -16.12 -6.30
C SER A 99 2.28 -16.02 -6.78
N LYS A 100 1.54 -14.99 -6.37
CA LYS A 100 0.20 -14.67 -6.87
C LYS A 100 0.20 -13.88 -8.20
N GLY A 101 1.35 -13.71 -8.85
CA GLY A 101 1.47 -12.97 -10.11
C GLY A 101 1.41 -11.44 -9.98
N VAL A 102 1.36 -10.90 -8.75
CA VAL A 102 1.29 -9.46 -8.48
C VAL A 102 2.68 -8.90 -8.28
N ASN A 103 3.21 -8.24 -9.30
CA ASN A 103 4.50 -7.55 -9.19
C ASN A 103 4.30 -6.14 -8.61
N ARG A 104 4.53 -5.96 -7.32
CA ARG A 104 4.53 -4.65 -6.67
C ARG A 104 5.86 -3.97 -6.96
N SER A 105 5.80 -2.97 -7.84
CA SER A 105 6.92 -2.29 -8.45
C SER A 105 8.06 -1.91 -7.50
N GLY A 106 9.27 -2.08 -7.98
CA GLY A 106 10.47 -1.40 -7.51
C GLY A 106 11.26 -2.12 -6.42
N SER A 107 10.73 -3.12 -5.77
CA SER A 107 11.52 -3.91 -4.81
C SER A 107 12.28 -5.00 -5.57
N LYS A 108 13.51 -4.70 -5.93
CA LYS A 108 14.54 -5.72 -6.12
C LYS A 108 14.88 -6.25 -4.72
N SER A 109 13.94 -6.98 -4.09
CA SER A 109 14.23 -7.63 -2.83
C SER A 109 15.32 -8.65 -3.08
N THR A 110 16.49 -8.39 -2.52
CA THR A 110 17.61 -9.32 -2.46
C THR A 110 17.48 -10.29 -1.29
N LEU A 111 16.40 -10.14 -0.49
CA LEU A 111 16.13 -10.98 0.65
C LEU A 111 15.65 -12.36 0.18
N GLU A 112 16.05 -13.38 0.91
CA GLU A 112 15.51 -14.73 0.76
C GLU A 112 13.98 -14.75 0.95
N PRO A 113 13.26 -15.67 0.31
CA PRO A 113 11.80 -15.71 0.36
C PRO A 113 11.22 -15.72 1.79
N THR A 114 11.84 -16.42 2.71
CA THR A 114 11.42 -16.56 4.10
C THR A 114 12.02 -15.53 5.04
N LYS A 115 12.91 -14.66 4.55
CA LYS A 115 13.52 -13.62 5.38
C LYS A 115 12.59 -12.43 5.54
N TRP A 116 12.06 -12.26 6.74
CA TRP A 116 11.24 -11.11 7.10
C TRP A 116 12.10 -9.96 7.63
N GLY A 117 11.73 -8.74 7.30
CA GLY A 117 12.36 -7.54 7.87
C GLY A 117 11.55 -7.00 9.05
N HIS A 118 12.22 -6.62 10.14
CA HIS A 118 11.57 -6.01 11.32
C HIS A 118 10.74 -4.76 10.95
N THR A 119 11.16 -4.01 9.92
CA THR A 119 10.40 -2.86 9.40
C THR A 119 9.08 -3.27 8.76
N THR A 120 9.00 -4.47 8.18
CA THR A 120 7.76 -5.03 7.63
C THR A 120 6.81 -5.39 8.75
N ILE A 121 7.31 -6.04 9.82
CA ILE A 121 6.51 -6.35 11.02
C ILE A 121 5.99 -5.06 11.65
N LYS A 122 6.87 -4.08 11.91
CA LYS A 122 6.45 -2.78 12.43
C LYS A 122 5.34 -2.14 11.59
N LYS A 123 5.49 -2.18 10.26
CA LYS A 123 4.47 -1.62 9.35
C LYS A 123 3.14 -2.35 9.48
N ILE A 124 3.15 -3.68 9.59
CA ILE A 124 1.92 -4.46 9.78
C ILE A 124 1.24 -4.07 11.08
N LEU A 125 1.96 -4.02 12.20
CA LEU A 125 1.42 -3.67 13.52
C LEU A 125 0.94 -2.21 13.66
N THR A 126 1.31 -1.32 12.72
CA THR A 126 0.93 0.10 12.78
C THR A 126 -0.11 0.51 11.74
N LEU A 127 -0.59 -0.42 10.92
CA LEU A 127 -1.55 -0.12 9.86
C LEU A 127 -2.99 -0.22 10.38
N GLN A 128 -3.63 0.93 10.56
CA GLN A 128 -5.04 1.02 10.97
C GLN A 128 -6.01 0.34 9.99
N GLU A 129 -5.60 0.17 8.72
CA GLU A 129 -6.40 -0.52 7.72
C GLU A 129 -6.73 -1.98 8.09
N TYR A 130 -5.98 -2.60 9.00
CA TYR A 130 -6.32 -3.94 9.49
C TYR A 130 -7.58 -3.97 10.36
N CYS A 131 -8.00 -2.82 10.91
CA CYS A 131 -9.26 -2.67 11.62
C CYS A 131 -10.46 -2.40 10.69
N GLY A 132 -10.30 -2.57 9.39
CA GLY A 132 -11.37 -2.36 8.40
C GLY A 132 -11.48 -0.94 7.85
N ASP A 133 -10.54 -0.06 8.17
CA ASP A 133 -10.58 1.35 7.79
C ASP A 133 -9.89 1.60 6.44
N VAL A 134 -10.31 2.65 5.75
CA VAL A 134 -9.64 3.18 4.55
C VAL A 134 -9.07 4.55 4.86
N ILE A 135 -7.75 4.71 4.70
CA ILE A 135 -7.06 5.97 4.87
C ILE A 135 -6.48 6.43 3.55
N ASN A 136 -7.10 7.44 2.96
CA ASN A 136 -6.63 8.06 1.74
C ASN A 136 -5.79 9.31 2.03
N PHE A 137 -5.01 9.71 1.04
CA PHE A 137 -4.16 10.92 1.08
C PHE A 137 -3.09 10.92 2.19
N LYS A 138 -2.58 9.77 2.60
CA LYS A 138 -1.46 9.67 3.57
C LYS A 138 -0.22 10.47 3.16
N SER A 139 -0.03 10.66 1.86
CA SER A 139 1.09 11.44 1.32
C SER A 139 0.72 12.12 0.01
N TYR A 140 1.39 13.24 -0.27
CA TYR A 140 1.21 13.99 -1.53
C TYR A 140 2.54 14.31 -2.19
N SER A 141 2.49 14.69 -3.47
CA SER A 141 3.62 15.25 -4.21
C SER A 141 3.34 16.71 -4.55
N LYS A 142 4.29 17.62 -4.24
CA LYS A 142 4.16 19.05 -4.57
C LYS A 142 4.07 19.29 -6.08
N SER A 143 4.82 18.54 -6.86
CA SER A 143 4.90 18.70 -8.32
C SER A 143 5.05 17.35 -9.00
N TYR A 144 4.61 17.27 -10.26
CA TYR A 144 4.83 16.10 -11.12
C TYR A 144 6.33 15.82 -11.39
N LYS A 145 7.18 16.84 -11.28
CA LYS A 145 8.64 16.74 -11.41
C LYS A 145 9.33 16.20 -10.14
N MET A 146 8.68 16.30 -8.98
CA MET A 146 9.24 15.84 -7.71
C MET A 146 8.84 14.40 -7.42
N LYS A 147 9.82 13.50 -7.41
CA LYS A 147 9.60 12.07 -7.05
C LYS A 147 9.38 11.87 -5.56
N ARG A 148 9.91 12.77 -4.70
CA ARG A 148 9.76 12.67 -3.24
C ARG A 148 8.32 12.95 -2.84
N ARG A 149 7.73 12.03 -2.10
CA ARG A 149 6.43 12.21 -1.46
C ARG A 149 6.61 12.83 -0.08
N ILE A 150 5.68 13.68 0.28
CA ILE A 150 5.62 14.37 1.58
C ILE A 150 4.47 13.73 2.34
N GLU A 151 4.69 13.41 3.59
CA GLU A 151 3.64 12.91 4.46
C GLU A 151 2.58 14.00 4.68
N ASN A 152 1.32 13.61 4.61
CA ASN A 152 0.21 14.51 4.82
C ASN A 152 -0.19 14.49 6.30
N PRO A 153 -0.33 15.64 6.96
CA PRO A 153 -0.87 15.69 8.31
C PRO A 153 -2.19 14.95 8.42
N GLU A 154 -2.50 14.41 9.56
CA GLU A 154 -3.68 13.56 9.78
C GLU A 154 -4.99 14.29 9.44
N GLU A 155 -5.09 15.56 9.80
CA GLU A 155 -6.20 16.45 9.48
C GLU A 155 -6.52 16.59 7.99
N ASN A 156 -5.53 16.32 7.13
CA ASN A 156 -5.67 16.39 5.68
C ASN A 156 -5.82 15.00 5.03
N ARG A 157 -5.93 13.94 5.83
CA ARG A 157 -6.23 12.59 5.37
C ARG A 157 -7.74 12.38 5.32
N ALA A 158 -8.20 11.59 4.37
CA ALA A 158 -9.60 11.14 4.35
C ALA A 158 -9.65 9.75 4.98
N ILE A 159 -10.27 9.67 6.15
CA ILE A 159 -10.39 8.44 6.93
C ILE A 159 -11.85 7.98 6.90
N PHE A 160 -12.08 6.73 6.50
CA PHE A 160 -13.38 6.08 6.46
C PHE A 160 -13.30 4.82 7.30
N LEU A 161 -14.18 4.73 8.29
CA LEU A 161 -14.20 3.63 9.24
C LEU A 161 -15.06 2.46 8.70
N ASN A 162 -14.65 1.22 8.99
CA ASN A 162 -15.41 0.00 8.70
C ASN A 162 -15.85 -0.14 7.23
N VAL A 163 -14.96 0.16 6.29
CA VAL A 163 -15.24 0.07 4.84
C VAL A 163 -15.10 -1.35 4.32
N HIS A 164 -14.27 -2.17 4.95
CA HIS A 164 -14.04 -3.57 4.60
C HIS A 164 -13.96 -4.43 5.86
N GLU A 165 -14.03 -5.74 5.69
CA GLU A 165 -13.96 -6.69 6.79
C GLU A 165 -12.60 -6.57 7.52
N PRO A 166 -12.58 -6.41 8.85
CA PRO A 166 -11.35 -6.30 9.63
C PRO A 166 -10.66 -7.66 9.76
N ILE A 167 -9.32 -7.67 9.68
CA ILE A 167 -8.50 -8.85 10.03
C ILE A 167 -8.25 -8.85 11.55
N ILE A 168 -8.09 -7.68 12.13
CA ILE A 168 -7.78 -7.46 13.54
C ILE A 168 -8.91 -6.65 14.17
N ASP A 169 -9.34 -7.06 15.35
CA ASP A 169 -10.33 -6.30 16.12
C ASP A 169 -9.73 -4.96 16.60
N ARG A 170 -10.54 -3.93 16.64
CA ARG A 170 -10.15 -2.58 17.07
C ARG A 170 -9.76 -2.51 18.55
N ALA A 171 -10.21 -3.49 19.35
CA ALA A 171 -9.86 -3.60 20.77
C ALA A 171 -8.46 -4.19 21.01
N THR A 172 -7.87 -4.82 19.98
CA THR A 172 -6.52 -5.38 19.99
C THR A 172 -5.47 -4.31 19.79
#